data_4e6e1284a3306481be4a08bb4ec067f7
#
_entry.id   4e6e1284a3306481be4a08bb4ec067f7
#
_cell.length_a   1.000
_cell.length_b   1.000
_cell.length_c   1.000
_cell.angle_alpha   90.00
_cell.angle_beta   90.00
_cell.angle_gamma   90.00
#
_symmetry.space_group_name_H-M   'P 1'
#
loop_
_entity.id
_entity.type
_entity.pdbx_description
1 polymer ?
#
loop_
_entity_poly.entity_id
_entity_poly.type
_entity_poly.pdbx_seq_one_letter_code
_entity_poly.pdbx_strand_id
1 'polypeptide(L)'
;MVAWALLDPVLGKEYAGHRPVLVISSDDYLSLVRDLVIVLPITTVERGWPNHVPVLPAQALPEPSWVVTEQPRTISRARLTRVGQLVDTATYAQVERWLDVFLKPARP
;
A
#
# COMPACT_ATOMS: atom_id res chain seq x y z
N MET A 1 5.95 1.18 5.49
CA MET A 1 6.39 -0.16 5.93
C MET A 1 5.69 -1.22 5.10
N VAL A 2 6.45 -2.15 4.57
CA VAL A 2 5.87 -3.29 3.86
C VAL A 2 5.41 -4.32 4.88
N ALA A 3 4.21 -4.84 4.69
CA ALA A 3 3.67 -5.94 5.48
C ALA A 3 2.99 -6.93 4.54
N TRP A 4 2.65 -8.12 5.05
CA TRP A 4 1.89 -9.11 4.30
C TRP A 4 0.50 -9.21 4.89
N ALA A 5 -0.49 -9.31 4.03
CA ALA A 5 -1.89 -9.31 4.45
C ALA A 5 -2.73 -10.29 3.63
N LEU A 6 -3.76 -10.82 4.27
CA LEU A 6 -4.81 -11.57 3.58
C LEU A 6 -5.85 -10.56 3.10
N LEU A 7 -5.96 -10.38 1.79
CA LEU A 7 -6.92 -9.48 1.19
C LEU A 7 -8.12 -10.28 0.70
N ASP A 8 -9.32 -9.82 1.05
CA ASP A 8 -10.54 -10.47 0.59
C ASP A 8 -10.68 -10.30 -0.92
N PRO A 9 -11.20 -11.31 -1.61
CA PRO A 9 -11.59 -11.14 -3.00
C PRO A 9 -12.66 -10.06 -3.12
N VAL A 10 -12.48 -9.19 -4.10
CA VAL A 10 -13.39 -8.10 -4.40
C VAL A 10 -13.66 -8.08 -5.89
N LEU A 11 -14.57 -7.22 -6.32
CA LEU A 11 -14.96 -7.16 -7.73
C LEU A 11 -13.89 -6.52 -8.60
N GLY A 12 -13.80 -6.97 -9.83
CA GLY A 12 -13.01 -6.35 -10.86
C GLY A 12 -11.51 -6.59 -10.70
N LYS A 13 -10.72 -5.51 -10.83
CA LYS A 13 -9.26 -5.55 -10.86
C LYS A 13 -8.61 -5.40 -9.49
N GLU A 14 -9.40 -5.50 -8.42
CA GLU A 14 -8.85 -5.38 -7.09
C GLU A 14 -8.05 -6.63 -6.70
N TYR A 15 -7.01 -6.40 -5.90
CA TYR A 15 -6.10 -7.47 -5.51
C TYR A 15 -6.68 -8.26 -4.33
N ALA A 16 -6.47 -9.57 -4.35
CA ALA A 16 -6.97 -10.49 -3.34
C ALA A 16 -5.90 -11.52 -2.96
N GLY A 17 -6.15 -12.28 -1.91
CA GLY A 17 -5.25 -13.32 -1.43
C GLY A 17 -4.16 -12.80 -0.51
N HIS A 18 -3.14 -13.65 -0.25
CA HIS A 18 -2.02 -13.29 0.61
C HIS A 18 -1.00 -12.48 -0.19
N ARG A 19 -0.90 -11.19 0.10
CA ARG A 19 -0.11 -10.27 -0.70
C ARG A 19 0.67 -9.29 0.15
N PRO A 20 1.81 -8.80 -0.36
CA PRO A 20 2.48 -7.68 0.28
C PRO A 20 1.67 -6.41 0.10
N VAL A 21 1.72 -5.56 1.11
CA VAL A 21 1.05 -4.25 1.12
C VAL A 21 1.98 -3.21 1.71
N LEU A 22 1.78 -1.96 1.34
CA LEU A 22 2.46 -0.85 1.98
C LEU A 22 1.49 -0.20 2.98
N VAL A 23 1.91 -0.14 4.23
CA VAL A 23 1.12 0.54 5.27
C VAL A 23 1.29 2.04 5.11
N ILE A 24 0.18 2.75 4.95
CA ILE A 24 0.17 4.21 4.74
C ILE A 24 -0.54 4.97 5.85
N SER A 25 -1.17 4.28 6.79
CA SER A 25 -1.80 4.95 7.93
C SER A 25 -0.74 5.57 8.84
N SER A 26 -1.02 6.78 9.31
CA SER A 26 -0.13 7.49 10.23
C SER A 26 -0.13 6.85 11.62
N ASP A 27 0.85 7.24 12.43
CA ASP A 27 0.90 6.81 13.83
C ASP A 27 -0.35 7.27 14.60
N ASP A 28 -0.84 8.47 14.31
CA ASP A 28 -2.07 8.98 14.91
C ASP A 28 -3.26 8.11 14.53
N TYR A 29 -3.38 7.75 13.25
CA TYR A 29 -4.43 6.84 12.81
C TYR A 29 -4.34 5.52 13.56
N LEU A 30 -3.15 4.93 13.65
CA LEU A 30 -2.94 3.64 14.28
C LEU A 30 -3.23 3.68 15.78
N SER A 31 -3.04 4.83 16.43
CA SER A 31 -3.35 5.02 17.84
C SER A 31 -4.84 5.19 18.11
N LEU A 32 -5.53 5.90 17.22
CA LEU A 32 -6.94 6.23 17.39
C LEU A 32 -7.87 5.13 16.90
N VAL A 33 -7.50 4.48 15.79
CA VAL A 33 -8.32 3.45 15.14
C VAL A 33 -7.63 2.11 15.33
N ARG A 34 -7.91 1.47 16.45
CA ARG A 34 -7.08 0.34 16.92
C ARG A 34 -7.22 -0.94 16.12
N ASP A 35 -8.36 -1.15 15.48
CA ASP A 35 -8.67 -2.41 14.80
C ASP A 35 -8.36 -2.38 13.31
N LEU A 36 -8.07 -1.21 12.75
CA LEU A 36 -7.94 -1.01 11.31
C LEU A 36 -6.56 -0.49 10.94
N VAL A 37 -6.22 -0.67 9.66
CA VAL A 37 -4.98 -0.16 9.06
C VAL A 37 -5.29 0.19 7.62
N ILE A 38 -4.69 1.27 7.12
CA ILE A 38 -4.84 1.68 5.72
C ILE A 38 -3.61 1.24 4.96
N VAL A 39 -3.82 0.55 3.85
CA VAL A 39 -2.74 -0.05 3.05
C VAL A 39 -2.94 0.21 1.56
N LEU A 40 -1.83 0.12 0.82
CA LEU A 40 -1.83 0.05 -0.63
C LEU A 40 -1.35 -1.32 -1.07
N PRO A 41 -2.01 -1.95 -2.05
CA PRO A 41 -1.51 -3.22 -2.59
C PRO A 41 -0.14 -3.03 -3.26
N ILE A 42 0.64 -4.10 -3.26
CA ILE A 42 1.90 -4.18 -3.99
C ILE A 42 1.78 -5.30 -5.02
N THR A 43 2.19 -5.03 -6.25
CA THR A 43 2.08 -5.97 -7.36
C THR A 43 3.44 -6.22 -8.00
N THR A 44 3.64 -7.43 -8.54
CA THR A 44 4.79 -7.75 -9.37
C THR A 44 4.53 -7.47 -10.85
N VAL A 45 3.32 -7.07 -11.21
CA VAL A 45 2.96 -6.78 -12.60
C VAL A 45 3.36 -5.35 -12.93
N GLU A 46 4.28 -5.19 -13.88
CA GLU A 46 4.67 -3.88 -14.39
C GLU A 46 3.70 -3.43 -15.47
N ARG A 47 2.86 -2.44 -15.14
CA ARG A 47 1.87 -1.90 -16.09
C ARG A 47 2.35 -0.65 -16.81
N GLY A 48 3.46 -0.07 -16.37
CA GLY A 48 3.96 1.18 -16.92
C GLY A 48 3.16 2.40 -16.53
N TRP A 49 2.32 2.31 -15.50
CA TRP A 49 1.55 3.45 -15.01
C TRP A 49 2.43 4.33 -14.13
N PRO A 50 2.42 5.66 -14.34
CA PRO A 50 3.30 6.54 -13.56
C PRO A 50 3.01 6.53 -12.07
N ASN A 51 1.78 6.20 -11.66
CA ASN A 51 1.40 6.13 -10.25
C ASN A 51 1.69 4.77 -9.62
N HIS A 52 2.21 3.80 -10.36
CA HIS A 52 2.73 2.56 -9.80
C HIS A 52 4.20 2.80 -9.44
N VAL A 53 4.48 2.92 -8.15
CA VAL A 53 5.78 3.35 -7.65
C VAL A 53 6.65 2.12 -7.36
N PRO A 54 7.85 2.02 -7.98
CA PRO A 54 8.75 0.91 -7.67
C PRO A 54 9.08 0.82 -6.18
N VAL A 55 9.03 -0.38 -5.63
CA VAL A 55 9.41 -0.62 -4.24
C VAL A 55 10.92 -0.59 -4.11
N LEU A 56 11.44 0.33 -3.30
CA LEU A 56 12.88 0.42 -3.00
C LEU A 56 13.09 0.43 -1.49
N PRO A 57 14.13 -0.17 -0.99
CA PRO A 57 15.15 -0.91 -1.75
C PRO A 57 14.58 -2.17 -2.41
N ALA A 58 15.19 -2.59 -3.51
CA ALA A 58 14.68 -3.73 -4.30
C ALA A 58 14.63 -5.02 -3.47
N GLN A 59 15.49 -5.14 -2.47
CA GLN A 59 15.57 -6.33 -1.61
C GLN A 59 14.43 -6.44 -0.59
N ALA A 60 13.57 -5.43 -0.49
CA ALA A 60 12.43 -5.48 0.43
C ALA A 60 11.46 -6.61 0.07
N LEU A 61 11.44 -7.04 -1.19
CA LEU A 61 10.57 -8.09 -1.69
C LEU A 61 11.36 -9.06 -2.56
N PRO A 62 10.89 -10.32 -2.71
CA PRO A 62 11.60 -11.33 -3.49
C PRO A 62 11.72 -11.00 -4.99
N GLU A 63 10.78 -10.24 -5.53
CA GLU A 63 10.74 -9.89 -6.95
C GLU A 63 10.54 -8.38 -7.10
N PRO A 64 10.95 -7.80 -8.24
CA PRO A 64 10.62 -6.41 -8.54
C PRO A 64 9.12 -6.16 -8.39
N SER A 65 8.75 -5.11 -7.68
CA SER A 65 7.37 -4.85 -7.30
C SER A 65 7.08 -3.37 -7.34
N TRP A 66 5.79 -3.05 -7.45
CA TRP A 66 5.29 -1.67 -7.54
C TRP A 66 4.14 -1.46 -6.56
N VAL A 67 4.12 -0.31 -5.93
CA VAL A 67 3.02 0.12 -5.06
C VAL A 67 1.88 0.63 -5.93
N VAL A 68 0.69 0.09 -5.72
CA VAL A 68 -0.53 0.44 -6.48
C VAL A 68 -1.22 1.58 -5.74
N THR A 69 -0.91 2.82 -6.11
CA THR A 69 -1.36 3.99 -5.34
C THR A 69 -2.82 4.34 -5.54
N GLU A 70 -3.46 3.84 -6.60
CA GLU A 70 -4.87 4.14 -6.88
C GLU A 70 -5.86 3.23 -6.13
N GLN A 71 -5.38 2.29 -5.31
CA GLN A 71 -6.25 1.34 -4.61
C GLN A 71 -6.00 1.31 -3.10
N PRO A 72 -6.13 2.43 -2.41
CA PRO A 72 -6.03 2.39 -0.95
C PRO A 72 -7.18 1.56 -0.37
N ARG A 73 -6.86 0.75 0.63
CA ARG A 73 -7.83 -0.10 1.30
C ARG A 73 -7.66 0.01 2.80
N THR A 74 -8.79 0.02 3.50
CA THR A 74 -8.82 -0.11 4.94
C THR A 74 -9.15 -1.55 5.28
N ILE A 75 -8.27 -2.20 6.03
CA ILE A 75 -8.45 -3.60 6.42
C ILE A 75 -8.31 -3.76 7.91
N SER A 76 -8.81 -4.88 8.44
CA SER A 76 -8.57 -5.24 9.84
C SER A 76 -7.07 -5.52 10.05
N ARG A 77 -6.52 -5.05 11.16
CA ARG A 77 -5.12 -5.37 11.52
C ARG A 77 -4.90 -6.87 11.69
N ALA A 78 -5.95 -7.60 12.05
CA ALA A 78 -5.87 -9.05 12.18
C ALA A 78 -5.52 -9.76 10.87
N ARG A 79 -5.70 -9.07 9.73
CA ARG A 79 -5.32 -9.60 8.42
C ARG A 79 -3.83 -9.49 8.13
N LEU A 80 -3.10 -8.68 8.89
CA LEU A 80 -1.64 -8.60 8.73
C LEU A 80 -1.01 -9.85 9.31
N THR A 81 -0.29 -10.58 8.46
CA THR A 81 0.31 -11.86 8.85
C THR A 81 1.80 -11.75 9.15
N ARG A 82 2.45 -10.71 8.63
CA ARG A 82 3.87 -10.49 8.81
C ARG A 82 4.20 -9.02 8.53
N VAL A 83 5.09 -8.46 9.34
CA VAL A 83 5.65 -7.13 9.10
C VAL A 83 7.00 -7.29 8.42
N GLY A 84 7.20 -6.58 7.33
CA GLY A 84 8.44 -6.61 6.56
C GLY A 84 9.32 -5.39 6.79
N GLN A 85 10.05 -5.01 5.76
CA GLN A 85 11.01 -3.93 5.82
C GLN A 85 10.35 -2.57 5.54
N LEU A 86 11.05 -1.51 5.96
CA LEU A 86 10.70 -0.16 5.55
C LEU A 86 11.14 0.05 4.10
N VAL A 87 10.32 0.78 3.33
CA VAL A 87 10.76 1.31 2.05
C VAL A 87 11.63 2.54 2.30
N ASP A 88 12.42 2.95 1.30
CA ASP A 88 13.24 4.14 1.47
C ASP A 88 12.37 5.41 1.46
N THR A 89 12.95 6.50 1.96
CA THR A 89 12.23 7.77 2.12
C THR A 89 11.76 8.32 0.76
N ALA A 90 12.58 8.15 -0.29
CA ALA A 90 12.23 8.64 -1.62
C ALA A 90 11.03 7.89 -2.20
N THR A 91 10.97 6.57 -2.00
CA THR A 91 9.83 5.75 -2.42
C THR A 91 8.55 6.22 -1.72
N TYR A 92 8.61 6.37 -0.42
CA TYR A 92 7.45 6.79 0.36
C TYR A 92 6.98 8.19 -0.04
N ALA A 93 7.92 9.11 -0.32
CA ALA A 93 7.58 10.45 -0.78
C ALA A 93 6.83 10.44 -2.12
N GLN A 94 7.22 9.56 -3.04
CA GLN A 94 6.50 9.41 -4.31
C GLN A 94 5.09 8.88 -4.09
N VAL A 95 4.93 7.89 -3.21
CA VAL A 95 3.61 7.36 -2.86
C VAL A 95 2.72 8.46 -2.27
N GLU A 96 3.25 9.25 -1.34
CA GLU A 96 2.50 10.34 -0.73
C GLU A 96 2.04 11.37 -1.75
N ARG A 97 2.87 11.69 -2.72
CA ARG A 97 2.50 12.62 -3.79
C ARG A 97 1.29 12.12 -4.59
N TRP A 98 1.27 10.85 -4.94
CA TRP A 98 0.14 10.28 -5.67
C TRP A 98 -1.12 10.22 -4.82
N LEU A 99 -0.99 9.87 -3.54
CA LEU A 99 -2.13 9.90 -2.62
C LEU A 99 -2.72 11.30 -2.51
N ASP A 100 -1.87 12.32 -2.46
CA ASP A 100 -2.30 13.71 -2.45
C ASP A 100 -3.10 14.04 -3.70
N VAL A 101 -2.62 13.61 -4.86
CA VAL A 101 -3.32 13.84 -6.14
C VAL A 101 -4.68 13.15 -6.15
N PHE A 102 -4.74 11.90 -5.68
CA PHE A 102 -5.95 11.08 -5.79
C PHE A 102 -6.99 11.36 -4.70
N LEU A 103 -6.55 11.73 -3.50
CA LEU A 103 -7.44 11.84 -2.34
C LEU A 103 -7.83 13.27 -2.00
N LYS A 104 -7.34 14.24 -2.74
CA LYS A 104 -7.69 15.63 -2.52
C LYS A 104 -9.06 15.91 -3.16
N PRO A 105 -10.13 16.07 -2.35
CA PRO A 105 -11.44 16.25 -2.92
C PRO A 105 -11.55 17.59 -3.66
N ALA A 106 -12.38 17.61 -4.70
CA ALA A 106 -12.70 18.85 -5.37
C ALA A 106 -13.41 19.81 -4.41
N ARG A 107 -13.08 21.09 -4.50
CA ARG A 107 -13.74 22.12 -3.70
C ARG A 107 -14.85 22.78 -4.51
N PRO A 108 -15.99 23.12 -3.85
CA PRO A 108 -17.05 23.84 -4.53
C PRO A 108 -16.61 25.23 -4.97
#